data_2c8e20b595ecdb284ee1b8abec04d1f8
#
_entry.id   2c8e20b595ecdb284ee1b8abec04d1f8
#
_cell.length_a   1.000
_cell.length_b   1.000
_cell.length_c   1.000
_cell.angle_alpha   90.00
_cell.angle_beta   90.00
_cell.angle_gamma   90.00
#
_symmetry.space_group_name_H-M   'P 1'
#
loop_
_entity.id
_entity.type
_entity.pdbx_description
1 polymer ?
#
loop_
_entity_poly.entity_id
_entity_poly.type
_entity_poly.pdbx_seq_one_letter_code
_entity_poly.pdbx_strand_id
1 'polypeptide(L)'
;MSGAGAAGLDCAAVDTLELTGRSLAVEDVERVALGEVRVVLGASAADQIEASRALIERAVESGTPTYGVNTGFGRFVDVAISREDVGRLQLNLLRSHACAVGEPFPTEVVRGAMLLRANALATGASGVRRETVELLLAMVNAGVHPVVPSRGSLGASGDLAPLAHLALPLVGEGRAEYGGELLDCGAALGRAGLVPVQLSAKEGLALINGTQFMAAIGALVLSRAARLVRIADIAAAQSVEAVRASRTPFAPEIQALRPHPGQLASAANLYALLDSSEINESHRWCGRVQDAYSLRCSPQVHGACRDAIAYGRSVVAIALDTLKIALAELAGISERRIERMVNPTMSEGLPPFLAEQGGLNSGFMIPHYVAASLVAENKVLCHPASVDSIPTSAGQEDHVSMGATAAVHAWQVCANVERVLAVELLCGAQGLDFLAPLRPGPGIAALHAAVRAMSPHLGDDRSLSADIETVAGQVRDGALVAAVEAALSPLQ
;
A
#
# COMPACT_ATOMS: atom_id res chain seq x y z
N MET A 1 -47.63 -13.87 27.09
CA MET A 1 -46.50 -14.72 27.52
C MET A 1 -45.88 -15.34 26.29
N SER A 2 -44.75 -14.85 25.90
CA SER A 2 -43.70 -15.60 25.21
C SER A 2 -42.57 -14.59 24.96
N GLY A 3 -41.45 -14.76 25.68
CA GLY A 3 -40.27 -13.93 25.56
C GLY A 3 -39.54 -14.24 24.27
N ALA A 4 -39.24 -13.19 23.50
CA ALA A 4 -38.29 -13.26 22.43
C ALA A 4 -36.88 -13.11 23.02
N GLY A 5 -36.11 -14.19 22.94
CA GLY A 5 -34.73 -14.20 23.37
C GLY A 5 -33.88 -13.22 22.51
N ALA A 6 -33.18 -12.33 23.19
CA ALA A 6 -32.10 -11.56 22.60
C ALA A 6 -30.99 -12.54 22.21
N ALA A 7 -30.78 -12.71 20.91
CA ALA A 7 -29.60 -13.40 20.38
C ALA A 7 -28.38 -12.55 20.76
N GLY A 8 -27.57 -13.06 21.69
CA GLY A 8 -26.27 -12.50 22.00
C GLY A 8 -25.40 -12.57 20.75
N LEU A 9 -24.98 -11.42 20.25
CA LEU A 9 -23.85 -11.32 19.32
C LEU A 9 -22.63 -11.82 20.11
N ASP A 10 -22.15 -13.00 19.74
CA ASP A 10 -20.84 -13.49 20.16
C ASP A 10 -19.81 -12.43 19.79
N CYS A 11 -19.29 -11.75 20.79
CA CYS A 11 -18.20 -10.80 20.65
C CYS A 11 -16.94 -11.64 20.39
N ALA A 12 -16.67 -11.95 19.12
CA ALA A 12 -15.39 -12.54 18.74
C ALA A 12 -14.30 -11.68 19.38
N ALA A 13 -13.39 -12.27 20.13
CA ALA A 13 -12.31 -11.58 20.80
C ALA A 13 -11.52 -10.82 19.74
N VAL A 14 -11.61 -9.49 19.74
CA VAL A 14 -10.85 -8.65 18.83
C VAL A 14 -9.37 -8.90 19.11
N ASP A 15 -8.64 -9.37 18.09
CA ASP A 15 -7.22 -9.63 18.20
C ASP A 15 -6.49 -8.34 18.65
N THR A 16 -5.48 -8.49 19.48
CA THR A 16 -4.79 -7.36 20.11
C THR A 16 -3.31 -7.39 19.81
N LEU A 17 -2.80 -6.29 19.27
CA LEU A 17 -1.38 -6.05 19.03
C LEU A 17 -0.79 -5.27 20.21
N GLU A 18 0.21 -5.84 20.87
CA GLU A 18 0.95 -5.19 21.95
C GLU A 18 2.17 -4.45 21.39
N LEU A 19 2.24 -3.12 21.61
CA LEU A 19 3.38 -2.30 21.21
C LEU A 19 4.48 -2.33 22.27
N THR A 20 5.66 -2.79 21.86
CA THR A 20 6.86 -2.84 22.71
C THR A 20 7.93 -1.81 22.32
N GLY A 21 7.68 -1.01 21.27
CA GLY A 21 8.67 -0.12 20.66
C GLY A 21 9.67 -0.86 19.76
N ARG A 22 9.48 -2.17 19.54
CA ARG A 22 10.37 -3.04 18.76
C ARG A 22 9.54 -4.01 17.89
N SER A 23 10.20 -4.59 16.89
CA SER A 23 9.68 -5.77 16.16
C SER A 23 8.24 -5.65 15.64
N LEU A 24 7.92 -4.56 14.95
CA LEU A 24 6.66 -4.42 14.23
C LEU A 24 6.84 -4.93 12.80
N ALA A 25 6.05 -5.93 12.39
CA ALA A 25 6.07 -6.47 11.04
C ALA A 25 5.24 -5.61 10.07
N VAL A 26 5.49 -5.74 8.77
CA VAL A 26 4.72 -5.06 7.71
C VAL A 26 3.24 -5.45 7.79
N GLU A 27 2.97 -6.71 8.05
CA GLU A 27 1.65 -7.29 8.21
C GLU A 27 0.89 -6.70 9.41
N ASP A 28 1.58 -6.40 10.51
CA ASP A 28 0.98 -5.73 11.68
C ASP A 28 0.53 -4.30 11.32
N VAL A 29 1.35 -3.58 10.54
CA VAL A 29 1.02 -2.23 10.07
C VAL A 29 -0.23 -2.27 9.19
N GLU A 30 -0.32 -3.23 8.27
CA GLU A 30 -1.49 -3.40 7.40
C GLU A 30 -2.75 -3.72 8.21
N ARG A 31 -2.71 -4.69 9.12
CA ARG A 31 -3.86 -5.08 9.96
C ARG A 31 -4.40 -3.92 10.79
N VAL A 32 -3.54 -3.10 11.37
CA VAL A 32 -3.96 -1.90 12.10
C VAL A 32 -4.49 -0.83 11.15
N ALA A 33 -3.86 -0.62 10.00
CA ALA A 33 -4.30 0.32 8.98
C ALA A 33 -5.72 0.00 8.49
N LEU A 34 -6.04 -1.29 8.30
CA LEU A 34 -7.36 -1.78 7.90
C LEU A 34 -8.37 -1.85 9.05
N GLY A 35 -7.96 -1.64 10.30
CA GLY A 35 -8.85 -1.67 11.46
C GLY A 35 -9.21 -3.06 11.97
N GLU A 36 -8.42 -4.08 11.62
CA GLU A 36 -8.68 -5.49 11.94
C GLU A 36 -8.24 -5.88 13.35
N VAL A 37 -7.40 -5.06 14.00
CA VAL A 37 -6.76 -5.38 15.27
C VAL A 37 -6.75 -4.18 16.19
N ARG A 38 -6.96 -4.42 17.48
CA ARG A 38 -6.82 -3.41 18.53
C ARG A 38 -5.36 -3.28 18.97
N VAL A 39 -4.93 -2.07 19.32
CA VAL A 39 -3.54 -1.79 19.71
C VAL A 39 -3.47 -1.38 21.19
N VAL A 40 -2.53 -1.94 21.93
CA VAL A 40 -2.27 -1.59 23.34
C VAL A 40 -0.79 -1.33 23.57
N LEU A 41 -0.47 -0.49 24.55
CA LEU A 41 0.91 -0.26 24.99
C LEU A 41 1.34 -1.39 25.91
N GLY A 42 2.46 -2.05 25.60
CA GLY A 42 3.04 -3.08 26.44
C GLY A 42 3.61 -2.54 27.76
N ALA A 43 3.56 -3.33 28.81
CA ALA A 43 4.03 -2.91 30.12
C ALA A 43 5.50 -2.48 30.13
N SER A 44 6.37 -3.24 29.46
CA SER A 44 7.81 -2.90 29.36
C SER A 44 8.06 -1.58 28.60
N ALA A 45 7.25 -1.27 27.61
CA ALA A 45 7.33 0.00 26.89
C ALA A 45 6.85 1.17 27.77
N ALA A 46 5.79 0.97 28.55
CA ALA A 46 5.33 1.96 29.52
C ALA A 46 6.44 2.33 30.53
N ASP A 47 7.12 1.34 31.10
CA ASP A 47 8.25 1.55 32.01
C ASP A 47 9.41 2.33 31.35
N GLN A 48 9.73 2.02 30.09
CA GLN A 48 10.76 2.73 29.32
C GLN A 48 10.38 4.19 29.06
N ILE A 49 9.13 4.45 28.71
CA ILE A 49 8.58 5.82 28.54
C ILE A 49 8.71 6.62 29.84
N GLU A 50 8.31 6.05 30.97
CA GLU A 50 8.37 6.70 32.28
C GLU A 50 9.81 7.01 32.69
N ALA A 51 10.74 6.05 32.50
CA ALA A 51 12.15 6.25 32.78
C ALA A 51 12.77 7.38 31.91
N SER A 52 12.44 7.44 30.62
CA SER A 52 12.86 8.49 29.71
C SER A 52 12.25 9.85 30.08
N ARG A 53 10.97 9.86 30.46
CA ARG A 53 10.26 11.08 30.90
C ARG A 53 10.92 11.69 32.12
N ALA A 54 11.30 10.91 33.11
CA ALA A 54 12.00 11.38 34.31
C ALA A 54 13.31 12.12 34.00
N LEU A 55 14.00 11.79 32.88
CA LEU A 55 15.19 12.54 32.44
C LEU A 55 14.82 13.94 31.95
N ILE A 56 13.74 14.09 31.21
CA ILE A 56 13.25 15.40 30.73
C ILE A 56 12.82 16.28 31.90
N GLU A 57 12.12 15.73 32.87
CA GLU A 57 11.70 16.47 34.08
C GLU A 57 12.88 17.01 34.85
N ARG A 58 13.90 16.18 35.07
CA ARG A 58 15.17 16.65 35.69
C ARG A 58 15.85 17.75 34.87
N ALA A 59 15.87 17.66 33.54
CA ALA A 59 16.45 18.69 32.69
C ALA A 59 15.68 20.04 32.79
N VAL A 60 14.34 19.98 32.88
CA VAL A 60 13.50 21.17 33.12
C VAL A 60 13.75 21.76 34.49
N GLU A 61 13.87 20.92 35.54
CA GLU A 61 14.11 21.35 36.91
C GLU A 61 15.49 22.01 37.07
N SER A 62 16.53 21.41 36.45
CA SER A 62 17.91 21.96 36.53
C SER A 62 18.11 23.26 35.75
N GLY A 63 17.19 23.60 34.83
CA GLY A 63 17.34 24.75 33.94
C GLY A 63 18.46 24.63 32.91
N THR A 64 19.11 23.48 32.79
CA THR A 64 20.19 23.27 31.81
C THR A 64 19.63 23.36 30.39
N PRO A 65 20.18 24.22 29.49
CA PRO A 65 19.73 24.31 28.12
C PRO A 65 19.78 22.96 27.43
N THR A 66 18.63 22.45 27.03
CA THR A 66 18.48 21.15 26.38
C THR A 66 17.58 21.31 25.16
N TYR A 67 18.10 20.92 23.99
CA TYR A 67 17.39 21.07 22.72
C TYR A 67 16.04 20.39 22.71
N GLY A 68 15.02 21.17 22.32
CA GLY A 68 13.64 20.69 22.26
C GLY A 68 12.94 20.53 23.60
N VAL A 69 13.63 20.84 24.71
CA VAL A 69 13.10 20.83 26.06
C VAL A 69 12.80 22.25 26.52
N ASN A 70 13.83 23.10 26.61
CA ASN A 70 13.79 24.48 27.10
C ASN A 70 14.60 25.47 26.24
N THR A 71 14.82 25.14 24.96
CA THR A 71 15.37 26.03 23.94
C THR A 71 14.42 26.13 22.75
N GLY A 72 14.60 27.16 21.92
CA GLY A 72 13.94 27.24 20.61
C GLY A 72 14.43 26.13 19.66
N PHE A 73 13.86 26.09 18.44
CA PHE A 73 14.13 25.07 17.44
C PHE A 73 14.89 25.63 16.24
N GLY A 74 15.62 24.75 15.52
CA GLY A 74 16.37 25.09 14.33
C GLY A 74 17.34 26.27 14.59
N ARG A 75 17.18 27.35 13.84
CA ARG A 75 18.04 28.55 13.98
C ARG A 75 17.92 29.23 15.34
N PHE A 76 16.86 28.97 16.12
CA PHE A 76 16.62 29.54 17.45
C PHE A 76 17.13 28.65 18.61
N VAL A 77 17.99 27.70 18.36
CA VAL A 77 18.53 26.74 19.35
C VAL A 77 19.18 27.43 20.57
N ASP A 78 19.76 28.63 20.38
CA ASP A 78 20.45 29.38 21.41
C ASP A 78 19.49 30.26 22.28
N VAL A 79 18.20 30.27 21.97
CA VAL A 79 17.21 31.06 22.70
C VAL A 79 16.63 30.21 23.83
N ALA A 80 16.95 30.57 25.07
CA ALA A 80 16.38 29.90 26.26
C ALA A 80 14.90 30.25 26.43
N ILE A 81 14.07 29.28 26.78
CA ILE A 81 12.64 29.40 27.00
C ILE A 81 12.33 29.23 28.50
N SER A 82 11.51 30.14 29.04
CA SER A 82 11.11 30.06 30.43
C SER A 82 10.31 28.78 30.73
N ARG A 83 10.36 28.30 31.96
CA ARG A 83 9.62 27.10 32.40
C ARG A 83 8.09 27.24 32.18
N GLU A 84 7.58 28.44 32.33
CA GLU A 84 6.15 28.78 32.17
C GLU A 84 5.73 28.72 30.69
N ASP A 85 6.65 29.03 29.77
CA ASP A 85 6.39 29.08 28.33
C ASP A 85 6.65 27.74 27.59
N VAL A 86 7.27 26.75 28.24
CA VAL A 86 7.64 25.48 27.61
C VAL A 86 6.43 24.78 26.99
N GLY A 87 5.29 24.69 27.68
CA GLY A 87 4.07 24.10 27.13
C GLY A 87 3.54 24.87 25.91
N ARG A 88 3.58 26.22 25.98
CA ARG A 88 3.19 27.08 24.86
C ARG A 88 4.12 26.93 23.67
N LEU A 89 5.42 26.76 23.91
CA LEU A 89 6.40 26.46 22.87
C LEU A 89 6.06 25.16 22.10
N GLN A 90 5.72 24.08 22.83
CA GLN A 90 5.39 22.79 22.20
C GLN A 90 4.10 22.89 21.37
N LEU A 91 3.09 23.59 21.85
CA LEU A 91 1.85 23.82 21.11
C LEU A 91 2.10 24.69 19.86
N ASN A 92 2.85 25.77 19.99
CA ASN A 92 3.22 26.64 18.88
C ASN A 92 4.04 25.90 17.82
N LEU A 93 4.87 24.93 18.23
CA LEU A 93 5.60 24.07 17.30
C LEU A 93 4.63 23.26 16.42
N LEU A 94 3.63 22.60 17.03
CA LEU A 94 2.62 21.87 16.24
C LEU A 94 1.88 22.80 15.28
N ARG A 95 1.39 23.94 15.76
CA ARG A 95 0.64 24.90 14.96
C ARG A 95 1.43 25.45 13.77
N SER A 96 2.70 25.82 14.00
CA SER A 96 3.57 26.37 12.96
C SER A 96 3.99 25.35 11.91
N HIS A 97 4.02 24.06 12.25
CA HIS A 97 4.41 22.97 11.35
C HIS A 97 3.20 22.33 10.67
N ALA A 98 1.98 22.54 11.13
CA ALA A 98 0.77 22.03 10.49
C ALA A 98 0.37 22.88 9.27
N CYS A 99 1.24 22.89 8.26
CA CYS A 99 1.13 23.70 7.04
C CYS A 99 1.16 22.85 5.75
N ALA A 100 0.94 21.54 5.85
CA ALA A 100 0.82 20.67 4.71
C ALA A 100 -0.40 21.04 3.83
N VAL A 101 -0.34 20.73 2.53
CA VAL A 101 -1.37 21.08 1.54
C VAL A 101 -1.71 19.87 0.65
N GLY A 102 -2.70 20.02 -0.23
CA GLY A 102 -3.14 19.00 -1.18
C GLY A 102 -4.21 18.09 -0.59
N GLU A 103 -4.59 17.07 -1.37
CA GLU A 103 -5.58 16.08 -0.93
C GLU A 103 -5.11 15.34 0.34
N PRO A 104 -6.03 15.00 1.23
CA PRO A 104 -5.70 14.21 2.41
C PRO A 104 -5.14 12.83 2.06
N PHE A 105 -4.27 12.32 2.90
CA PHE A 105 -3.89 10.89 2.85
C PHE A 105 -5.10 10.00 3.14
N PRO A 106 -5.19 8.82 2.51
CA PRO A 106 -6.18 7.81 2.86
C PRO A 106 -6.10 7.40 4.33
N THR A 107 -7.25 7.04 4.90
CA THR A 107 -7.38 6.67 6.31
C THR A 107 -6.42 5.56 6.72
N GLU A 108 -6.20 4.55 5.88
CA GLU A 108 -5.24 3.48 6.15
C GLU A 108 -3.79 3.99 6.29
N VAL A 109 -3.38 4.98 5.52
CA VAL A 109 -2.05 5.60 5.64
C VAL A 109 -1.94 6.36 6.96
N VAL A 110 -2.98 7.11 7.33
CA VAL A 110 -3.02 7.87 8.59
C VAL A 110 -2.98 6.92 9.79
N ARG A 111 -3.78 5.84 9.79
CA ARG A 111 -3.77 4.83 10.86
C ARG A 111 -2.41 4.15 10.99
N GLY A 112 -1.79 3.77 9.85
CA GLY A 112 -0.43 3.23 9.84
C GLY A 112 0.60 4.20 10.40
N ALA A 113 0.52 5.49 10.05
CA ALA A 113 1.40 6.52 10.59
C ALA A 113 1.20 6.75 12.10
N MET A 114 -0.04 6.74 12.60
CA MET A 114 -0.36 6.80 14.02
C MET A 114 0.25 5.62 14.79
N LEU A 115 0.08 4.40 14.29
CA LEU A 115 0.68 3.19 14.87
C LEU A 115 2.20 3.30 14.94
N LEU A 116 2.84 3.64 13.81
CA LEU A 116 4.30 3.75 13.72
C LEU A 116 4.84 4.88 14.59
N ARG A 117 4.08 6.01 14.74
CA ARG A 117 4.45 7.06 15.68
C ARG A 117 4.39 6.56 17.12
N ALA A 118 3.31 5.90 17.50
CA ALA A 118 3.17 5.30 18.83
C ALA A 118 4.29 4.29 19.12
N ASN A 119 4.61 3.41 18.15
CA ASN A 119 5.69 2.43 18.30
C ASN A 119 7.06 3.08 18.47
N ALA A 120 7.35 4.16 17.73
CA ALA A 120 8.60 4.91 17.90
C ALA A 120 8.67 5.59 19.27
N LEU A 121 7.58 6.11 19.79
CA LEU A 121 7.51 6.69 21.14
C LEU A 121 7.62 5.62 22.23
N ALA A 122 7.08 4.43 21.98
CA ALA A 122 7.14 3.27 22.88
C ALA A 122 8.56 2.74 23.12
N THR A 123 9.54 3.12 22.27
CA THR A 123 10.96 2.80 22.55
C THR A 123 11.51 3.44 23.80
N GLY A 124 10.81 4.42 24.39
CA GLY A 124 11.28 5.16 25.57
C GLY A 124 12.47 6.08 25.30
N ALA A 125 12.75 6.47 24.04
CA ALA A 125 13.88 7.34 23.69
C ALA A 125 13.50 8.82 23.48
N SER A 126 12.21 9.17 23.56
CA SER A 126 11.69 10.49 23.17
C SER A 126 11.33 11.43 24.32
N GLY A 127 11.21 10.91 25.54
CA GLY A 127 10.87 11.69 26.75
C GLY A 127 9.44 12.22 26.78
N VAL A 128 8.51 11.61 26.05
CA VAL A 128 7.08 11.89 26.14
C VAL A 128 6.48 11.30 27.40
N ARG A 129 5.30 11.84 27.80
CA ARG A 129 4.51 11.22 28.87
C ARG A 129 3.74 10.02 28.32
N ARG A 130 3.51 9.04 29.17
CA ARG A 130 2.73 7.84 28.85
C ARG A 130 1.33 8.15 28.35
N GLU A 131 0.65 9.10 28.99
CA GLU A 131 -0.72 9.54 28.62
C GLU A 131 -0.83 10.05 27.18
N THR A 132 0.23 10.67 26.64
CA THR A 132 0.27 11.16 25.25
C THR A 132 0.29 9.99 24.26
N VAL A 133 1.04 8.94 24.56
CA VAL A 133 1.09 7.71 23.73
C VAL A 133 -0.22 6.93 23.85
N GLU A 134 -0.77 6.82 25.06
CA GLU A 134 -2.05 6.12 25.31
C GLU A 134 -3.22 6.83 24.61
N LEU A 135 -3.26 8.16 24.58
CA LEU A 135 -4.28 8.91 23.83
C LEU A 135 -4.15 8.64 22.32
N LEU A 136 -2.93 8.63 21.78
CA LEU A 136 -2.71 8.31 20.35
C LEU A 136 -3.24 6.92 20.01
N LEU A 137 -2.98 5.93 20.86
CA LEU A 137 -3.50 4.55 20.69
C LEU A 137 -5.02 4.49 20.88
N ALA A 138 -5.56 5.24 21.81
CA ALA A 138 -7.00 5.32 22.03
C ALA A 138 -7.72 5.91 20.81
N MET A 139 -7.14 6.92 20.15
CA MET A 139 -7.66 7.47 18.89
C MET A 139 -7.66 6.42 17.78
N VAL A 140 -6.55 5.64 17.59
CA VAL A 140 -6.49 4.54 16.61
C VAL A 140 -7.61 3.53 16.86
N ASN A 141 -7.79 3.12 18.12
CA ASN A 141 -8.77 2.11 18.50
C ASN A 141 -10.22 2.59 18.42
N ALA A 142 -10.45 3.90 18.67
CA ALA A 142 -11.77 4.50 18.58
C ALA A 142 -12.18 4.90 17.16
N GLY A 143 -11.25 4.84 16.19
CA GLY A 143 -11.53 5.26 14.82
C GLY A 143 -11.57 6.78 14.65
N VAL A 144 -10.85 7.54 15.47
CA VAL A 144 -10.65 8.99 15.29
C VAL A 144 -9.42 9.20 14.40
N HIS A 145 -9.64 9.59 13.15
CA HIS A 145 -8.58 9.69 12.14
C HIS A 145 -8.30 11.15 11.80
N PRO A 146 -7.11 11.70 12.15
CA PRO A 146 -6.71 13.04 11.73
C PRO A 146 -6.76 13.24 10.21
N VAL A 147 -7.23 14.41 9.78
CA VAL A 147 -7.14 14.82 8.36
C VAL A 147 -5.74 15.37 8.11
N VAL A 148 -4.96 14.68 7.32
CA VAL A 148 -3.55 15.02 7.05
C VAL A 148 -3.35 15.22 5.55
N PRO A 149 -3.10 16.47 5.09
CA PRO A 149 -2.78 16.73 3.68
C PRO A 149 -1.47 16.06 3.25
N SER A 150 -1.42 15.61 1.99
CA SER A 150 -0.37 14.71 1.50
C SER A 150 0.92 15.38 1.01
N ARG A 151 0.98 16.72 0.97
CA ARG A 151 2.13 17.47 0.46
C ARG A 151 2.69 18.38 1.55
N GLY A 152 4.00 18.32 1.83
CA GLY A 152 4.66 19.17 2.82
C GLY A 152 5.85 18.53 3.53
N SER A 153 6.26 17.32 3.14
CA SER A 153 7.46 16.66 3.66
C SER A 153 8.50 16.45 2.56
N LEU A 154 9.77 16.66 2.88
CA LEU A 154 10.92 16.27 2.07
C LEU A 154 11.61 15.01 2.60
N GLY A 155 11.22 14.56 3.80
CA GLY A 155 11.84 13.41 4.46
C GLY A 155 13.25 13.67 4.99
N ALA A 156 13.60 14.93 5.30
CA ALA A 156 14.90 15.31 5.86
C ALA A 156 15.03 14.92 7.34
N SER A 157 14.52 15.79 8.24
CA SER A 157 14.40 15.46 9.67
C SER A 157 13.20 14.55 9.95
N GLY A 158 12.47 14.14 8.92
CA GLY A 158 11.24 13.38 8.96
C GLY A 158 10.06 14.11 8.34
N ASP A 159 8.87 13.57 8.58
CA ASP A 159 7.60 14.02 8.02
C ASP A 159 6.96 15.13 8.88
N LEU A 160 7.69 16.22 9.18
CA LEU A 160 7.31 17.22 10.18
C LEU A 160 5.90 17.77 9.98
N ALA A 161 5.59 18.29 8.78
CA ALA A 161 4.29 18.90 8.52
C ALA A 161 3.14 17.88 8.57
N PRO A 162 3.19 16.71 7.91
CA PRO A 162 2.18 15.67 8.08
C PRO A 162 2.01 15.19 9.53
N LEU A 163 3.11 15.00 10.27
CA LEU A 163 3.06 14.60 11.67
C LEU A 163 2.50 15.69 12.58
N ALA A 164 2.69 16.97 12.25
CA ALA A 164 2.05 18.05 12.97
C ALA A 164 0.52 18.01 12.82
N HIS A 165 0.01 17.80 11.60
CA HIS A 165 -1.43 17.57 11.39
C HIS A 165 -1.95 16.34 12.12
N LEU A 166 -1.16 15.24 12.15
CA LEU A 166 -1.50 14.03 12.91
C LEU A 166 -1.56 14.31 14.43
N ALA A 167 -0.69 15.20 14.94
CA ALA A 167 -0.57 15.48 16.37
C ALA A 167 -1.57 16.54 16.89
N LEU A 168 -2.05 17.46 16.05
CA LEU A 168 -3.02 18.49 16.47
C LEU A 168 -4.26 17.93 17.18
N PRO A 169 -4.87 16.81 16.76
CA PRO A 169 -6.00 16.22 17.48
C PRO A 169 -5.71 15.85 18.93
N LEU A 170 -4.47 15.47 19.27
CA LEU A 170 -4.10 15.16 20.65
C LEU A 170 -4.31 16.35 21.61
N VAL A 171 -4.29 17.58 21.08
CA VAL A 171 -4.57 18.82 21.83
C VAL A 171 -5.95 19.39 21.53
N GLY A 172 -6.81 18.66 20.83
CA GLY A 172 -8.18 19.06 20.49
C GLY A 172 -8.29 20.02 19.29
N GLU A 173 -7.21 20.22 18.52
CA GLU A 173 -7.17 21.13 17.37
C GLU A 173 -7.15 20.37 16.04
N GLY A 174 -7.41 21.09 14.93
CA GLY A 174 -7.46 20.50 13.59
C GLY A 174 -8.77 19.80 13.29
N ARG A 175 -8.76 18.93 12.27
CA ARG A 175 -9.94 18.17 11.81
C ARG A 175 -9.67 16.67 11.84
N ALA A 176 -10.71 15.90 12.11
CA ALA A 176 -10.66 14.44 12.09
C ALA A 176 -11.91 13.84 11.47
N GLU A 177 -11.77 12.69 10.86
CA GLU A 177 -12.86 11.80 10.47
C GLU A 177 -13.22 10.93 11.69
N TYR A 178 -14.53 10.84 12.01
CA TYR A 178 -15.07 9.96 13.03
C TYR A 178 -16.48 9.50 12.65
N GLY A 179 -16.70 8.18 12.61
CA GLY A 179 -18.00 7.62 12.23
C GLY A 179 -18.46 7.99 10.82
N GLY A 180 -17.53 8.24 9.89
CA GLY A 180 -17.82 8.66 8.51
C GLY A 180 -18.11 10.17 8.38
N GLU A 181 -18.03 10.95 9.46
CA GLU A 181 -18.22 12.39 9.46
C GLU A 181 -16.90 13.12 9.63
N LEU A 182 -16.76 14.24 8.93
CA LEU A 182 -15.62 15.15 9.04
C LEU A 182 -15.92 16.23 10.09
N LEU A 183 -15.23 16.20 11.23
CA LEU A 183 -15.48 17.02 12.41
C LEU A 183 -14.26 17.85 12.80
N ASP A 184 -14.49 18.89 13.62
CA ASP A 184 -13.40 19.49 14.40
C ASP A 184 -12.93 18.48 15.45
N CYS A 185 -11.60 18.42 15.69
CA CYS A 185 -11.01 17.39 16.54
C CYS A 185 -11.53 17.35 17.97
N GLY A 186 -11.80 18.51 18.58
CA GLY A 186 -12.42 18.56 19.89
C GLY A 186 -13.78 17.87 19.94
N ALA A 187 -14.60 18.04 18.89
CA ALA A 187 -15.89 17.38 18.77
C ALA A 187 -15.74 15.86 18.50
N ALA A 188 -14.80 15.46 17.65
CA ALA A 188 -14.52 14.06 17.35
C ALA A 188 -14.06 13.30 18.60
N LEU A 189 -13.10 13.86 19.36
CA LEU A 189 -12.62 13.27 20.61
C LEU A 189 -13.74 13.20 21.66
N GLY A 190 -14.54 14.27 21.82
CA GLY A 190 -15.65 14.27 22.76
C GLY A 190 -16.70 13.20 22.44
N ARG A 191 -17.06 13.00 21.16
CA ARG A 191 -17.95 11.92 20.72
C ARG A 191 -17.35 10.52 20.95
N ALA A 192 -16.03 10.39 20.84
CA ALA A 192 -15.30 9.16 21.11
C ALA A 192 -15.04 8.90 22.62
N GLY A 193 -15.44 9.83 23.51
CA GLY A 193 -15.18 9.75 24.94
C GLY A 193 -13.71 9.96 25.32
N LEU A 194 -12.93 10.62 24.46
CA LEU A 194 -11.51 10.89 24.65
C LEU A 194 -11.28 12.35 25.08
N VAL A 195 -10.26 12.56 25.92
CA VAL A 195 -9.93 13.89 26.45
C VAL A 195 -8.59 14.35 25.88
N PRO A 196 -8.50 15.55 25.28
CA PRO A 196 -7.24 16.11 24.81
C PRO A 196 -6.21 16.27 25.94
N VAL A 197 -4.92 16.15 25.59
CA VAL A 197 -3.80 16.39 26.51
C VAL A 197 -3.29 17.83 26.37
N GLN A 198 -2.74 18.36 27.44
CA GLN A 198 -1.90 19.56 27.39
C GLN A 198 -0.44 19.15 27.23
N LEU A 199 0.23 19.64 26.19
CA LEU A 199 1.62 19.28 25.92
C LEU A 199 2.56 19.82 27.01
N SER A 200 3.53 19.00 27.37
CA SER A 200 4.64 19.31 28.26
C SER A 200 5.96 19.40 27.48
N ALA A 201 7.05 19.71 28.17
CA ALA A 201 8.40 19.80 27.59
C ALA A 201 8.72 18.58 26.71
N LYS A 202 9.32 18.80 25.55
CA LYS A 202 9.76 17.81 24.56
C LYS A 202 8.64 17.18 23.72
N GLU A 203 7.38 17.19 24.15
CA GLU A 203 6.31 16.41 23.52
C GLU A 203 5.95 16.87 22.11
N GLY A 204 5.92 18.19 21.84
CA GLY A 204 5.67 18.70 20.50
C GLY A 204 6.72 18.20 19.50
N LEU A 205 8.00 18.34 19.84
CA LEU A 205 9.09 17.84 18.97
C LEU A 205 9.04 16.32 18.84
N ALA A 206 8.81 15.59 19.93
CA ALA A 206 8.71 14.14 19.92
C ALA A 206 7.56 13.62 19.06
N LEU A 207 6.46 14.35 18.93
CA LEU A 207 5.32 13.97 18.11
C LEU A 207 5.56 14.18 16.61
N ILE A 208 6.36 15.17 16.22
CA ILE A 208 6.51 15.53 14.80
C ILE A 208 7.81 15.06 14.14
N ASN A 209 8.84 14.73 14.93
CA ASN A 209 10.14 14.35 14.37
C ASN A 209 10.23 12.85 14.12
N GLY A 210 10.08 12.46 12.86
CA GLY A 210 10.17 11.06 12.42
C GLY A 210 9.63 10.83 11.01
N THR A 211 9.74 9.60 10.53
CA THR A 211 9.48 9.19 9.13
C THR A 211 8.22 8.33 8.97
N GLN A 212 7.22 8.52 9.84
CA GLN A 212 6.12 7.58 9.98
C GLN A 212 5.17 7.56 8.79
N PHE A 213 4.97 8.66 8.08
CA PHE A 213 4.17 8.67 6.86
C PHE A 213 4.87 7.92 5.72
N MET A 214 6.16 8.21 5.49
CA MET A 214 6.95 7.44 4.51
C MET A 214 6.96 5.95 4.82
N ALA A 215 7.14 5.58 6.09
CA ALA A 215 7.20 4.20 6.54
C ALA A 215 5.83 3.50 6.46
N ALA A 216 4.74 4.18 6.80
CA ALA A 216 3.38 3.65 6.67
C ALA A 216 3.03 3.37 5.21
N ILE A 217 3.29 4.33 4.32
CA ILE A 217 3.09 4.14 2.88
C ILE A 217 3.95 2.99 2.38
N GLY A 218 5.23 2.96 2.75
CA GLY A 218 6.16 1.90 2.35
C GLY A 218 5.69 0.51 2.79
N ALA A 219 5.23 0.35 4.02
CA ALA A 219 4.70 -0.91 4.54
C ALA A 219 3.45 -1.37 3.77
N LEU A 220 2.48 -0.46 3.56
CA LEU A 220 1.25 -0.76 2.82
C LEU A 220 1.52 -1.10 1.35
N VAL A 221 2.42 -0.35 0.68
CA VAL A 221 2.80 -0.65 -0.70
C VAL A 221 3.54 -1.97 -0.80
N LEU A 222 4.42 -2.31 0.15
CA LEU A 222 5.11 -3.62 0.18
C LEU A 222 4.13 -4.79 0.36
N SER A 223 3.15 -4.66 1.25
CA SER A 223 2.12 -5.68 1.43
C SER A 223 1.30 -5.87 0.14
N ARG A 224 0.86 -4.78 -0.49
CA ARG A 224 0.17 -4.82 -1.78
C ARG A 224 1.05 -5.41 -2.88
N ALA A 225 2.32 -5.02 -2.97
CA ALA A 225 3.27 -5.52 -3.96
C ALA A 225 3.44 -7.05 -3.88
N ALA A 226 3.45 -7.63 -2.68
CA ALA A 226 3.51 -9.07 -2.48
C ALA A 226 2.27 -9.80 -3.05
N ARG A 227 1.10 -9.16 -3.04
CA ARG A 227 -0.11 -9.68 -3.71
C ARG A 227 -0.04 -9.46 -5.22
N LEU A 228 0.40 -8.27 -5.66
CA LEU A 228 0.45 -7.89 -7.08
C LEU A 228 1.34 -8.82 -7.91
N VAL A 229 2.47 -9.29 -7.38
CA VAL A 229 3.32 -10.23 -8.15
C VAL A 229 2.65 -11.59 -8.34
N ARG A 230 1.85 -12.07 -7.38
CA ARG A 230 1.06 -13.30 -7.54
C ARG A 230 -0.09 -13.12 -8.52
N ILE A 231 -0.81 -12.00 -8.44
CA ILE A 231 -1.85 -11.65 -9.41
C ILE A 231 -1.26 -11.48 -10.82
N ALA A 232 -0.06 -10.90 -10.96
CA ALA A 232 0.61 -10.79 -12.26
C ALA A 232 0.91 -12.16 -12.86
N ASP A 233 1.35 -13.14 -12.06
CA ASP A 233 1.54 -14.53 -12.53
C ASP A 233 0.20 -15.16 -12.95
N ILE A 234 -0.87 -14.96 -12.18
CA ILE A 234 -2.22 -15.45 -12.48
C ILE A 234 -2.74 -14.83 -13.78
N ALA A 235 -2.66 -13.51 -13.94
CA ALA A 235 -3.09 -12.79 -15.13
C ALA A 235 -2.28 -13.21 -16.37
N ALA A 236 -0.97 -13.41 -16.22
CA ALA A 236 -0.13 -13.91 -17.30
C ALA A 236 -0.53 -15.33 -17.72
N ALA A 237 -0.81 -16.22 -16.77
CA ALA A 237 -1.28 -17.59 -17.10
C ALA A 237 -2.63 -17.55 -17.83
N GLN A 238 -3.57 -16.72 -17.38
CA GLN A 238 -4.85 -16.50 -18.06
C GLN A 238 -4.65 -15.99 -19.49
N SER A 239 -3.77 -15.01 -19.67
CA SER A 239 -3.44 -14.46 -21.00
C SER A 239 -2.78 -15.51 -21.90
N VAL A 240 -1.90 -16.35 -21.35
CA VAL A 240 -1.29 -17.49 -22.07
C VAL A 240 -2.35 -18.43 -22.62
N GLU A 241 -3.35 -18.78 -21.83
CA GLU A 241 -4.46 -19.62 -22.27
C GLU A 241 -5.35 -18.91 -23.30
N ALA A 242 -5.74 -17.66 -23.06
CA ALA A 242 -6.62 -16.91 -23.94
C ALA A 242 -6.08 -16.79 -25.37
N VAL A 243 -4.75 -16.57 -25.53
CA VAL A 243 -4.10 -16.53 -26.85
C VAL A 243 -3.48 -17.86 -27.26
N ARG A 244 -3.80 -18.96 -26.56
CA ARG A 244 -3.29 -20.32 -26.86
C ARG A 244 -1.76 -20.35 -26.99
N ALA A 245 -1.03 -19.75 -26.04
CA ALA A 245 0.41 -19.81 -25.98
C ALA A 245 0.90 -21.04 -25.20
N SER A 246 2.19 -21.37 -25.31
CA SER A 246 2.78 -22.61 -24.79
C SER A 246 3.13 -22.50 -23.29
N ARG A 247 2.88 -23.58 -22.54
CA ARG A 247 3.37 -23.79 -21.16
C ARG A 247 4.88 -24.09 -21.10
N THR A 248 5.46 -24.57 -22.19
CA THR A 248 6.84 -25.08 -22.23
C THR A 248 7.90 -24.11 -21.70
N PRO A 249 7.82 -22.77 -21.97
CA PRO A 249 8.82 -21.82 -21.46
C PRO A 249 8.93 -21.78 -19.94
N PHE A 250 7.93 -22.26 -19.21
CA PHE A 250 7.87 -22.22 -17.74
C PHE A 250 8.37 -23.50 -17.08
N ALA A 251 8.82 -24.50 -17.88
CA ALA A 251 9.28 -25.79 -17.36
C ALA A 251 10.46 -25.62 -16.37
N PRO A 252 10.49 -26.39 -15.27
CA PRO A 252 11.50 -26.28 -14.23
C PRO A 252 12.93 -26.43 -14.73
N GLU A 253 13.14 -27.32 -15.73
CA GLU A 253 14.46 -27.62 -16.32
C GLU A 253 15.03 -26.40 -17.05
N ILE A 254 14.18 -25.59 -17.69
CA ILE A 254 14.58 -24.37 -18.38
C ILE A 254 14.98 -23.31 -17.35
N GLN A 255 14.21 -23.15 -16.29
CA GLN A 255 14.46 -22.16 -15.26
C GLN A 255 15.71 -22.48 -14.43
N ALA A 256 15.99 -23.76 -14.20
CA ALA A 256 17.18 -24.20 -13.47
C ALA A 256 18.51 -23.80 -14.16
N LEU A 257 18.50 -23.47 -15.45
CA LEU A 257 19.68 -22.95 -16.16
C LEU A 257 20.13 -21.57 -15.69
N ARG A 258 19.23 -20.80 -15.09
CA ARG A 258 19.46 -19.46 -14.50
C ARG A 258 18.59 -19.31 -13.25
N PRO A 259 19.01 -19.90 -12.10
CA PRO A 259 18.15 -20.09 -10.94
C PRO A 259 18.03 -18.85 -10.05
N HIS A 260 17.53 -17.73 -10.60
CA HIS A 260 17.18 -16.54 -9.80
C HIS A 260 15.93 -16.82 -8.99
N PRO A 261 15.91 -16.52 -7.67
CA PRO A 261 14.82 -16.93 -6.79
C PRO A 261 13.43 -16.44 -7.25
N GLY A 262 13.31 -15.17 -7.61
CA GLY A 262 12.04 -14.60 -8.08
C GLY A 262 11.59 -15.21 -9.41
N GLN A 263 12.53 -15.51 -10.32
CA GLN A 263 12.22 -16.17 -11.60
C GLN A 263 11.72 -17.59 -11.40
N LEU A 264 12.36 -18.36 -10.51
CA LEU A 264 11.93 -19.72 -10.17
C LEU A 264 10.52 -19.72 -9.58
N ALA A 265 10.22 -18.79 -8.67
CA ALA A 265 8.90 -18.65 -8.05
C ALA A 265 7.80 -18.36 -9.10
N SER A 266 8.00 -17.33 -9.94
CA SER A 266 7.03 -16.98 -10.98
C SER A 266 6.84 -18.10 -12.00
N ALA A 267 7.92 -18.77 -12.41
CA ALA A 267 7.83 -19.90 -13.33
C ALA A 267 7.07 -21.08 -12.74
N ALA A 268 7.31 -21.40 -11.47
CA ALA A 268 6.58 -22.46 -10.77
C ALA A 268 5.08 -22.17 -10.70
N ASN A 269 4.70 -20.91 -10.38
CA ASN A 269 3.32 -20.47 -10.39
C ASN A 269 2.68 -20.63 -11.78
N LEU A 270 3.30 -20.08 -12.81
CA LEU A 270 2.81 -20.18 -14.20
C LEU A 270 2.67 -21.64 -14.66
N TYR A 271 3.68 -22.47 -14.34
CA TYR A 271 3.66 -23.88 -14.70
C TYR A 271 2.52 -24.64 -14.02
N ALA A 272 2.26 -24.35 -12.75
CA ALA A 272 1.16 -24.96 -11.99
C ALA A 272 -0.22 -24.47 -12.47
N LEU A 273 -0.37 -23.18 -12.73
CA LEU A 273 -1.63 -22.57 -13.19
C LEU A 273 -2.10 -23.13 -14.54
N LEU A 274 -1.16 -23.48 -15.42
CA LEU A 274 -1.41 -24.03 -16.77
C LEU A 274 -1.49 -25.56 -16.79
N ASP A 275 -1.42 -26.21 -15.64
CA ASP A 275 -1.54 -27.67 -15.58
C ASP A 275 -2.96 -28.12 -15.91
N SER A 276 -3.05 -29.30 -16.55
CA SER A 276 -4.34 -29.96 -16.88
C SER A 276 -5.30 -29.08 -17.72
N SER A 277 -4.76 -28.12 -18.50
CA SER A 277 -5.54 -27.26 -19.39
C SER A 277 -5.85 -27.94 -20.72
N GLU A 278 -7.15 -28.06 -21.03
CA GLU A 278 -7.60 -28.55 -22.36
C GLU A 278 -7.23 -27.54 -23.45
N ILE A 279 -7.22 -26.25 -23.13
CA ILE A 279 -6.84 -25.18 -24.04
C ILE A 279 -5.35 -25.36 -24.43
N ASN A 280 -4.46 -25.55 -23.44
CA ASN A 280 -3.03 -25.71 -23.69
C ASN A 280 -2.75 -27.00 -24.50
N GLU A 281 -3.45 -28.09 -24.21
CA GLU A 281 -3.28 -29.36 -24.92
C GLU A 281 -3.82 -29.27 -26.36
N SER A 282 -4.89 -28.51 -26.61
CA SER A 282 -5.53 -28.39 -27.92
C SER A 282 -4.61 -27.86 -29.03
N HIS A 283 -3.56 -27.14 -28.69
CA HIS A 283 -2.61 -26.57 -29.67
C HIS A 283 -1.15 -26.98 -29.45
N ARG A 284 -0.90 -28.04 -28.67
CA ARG A 284 0.43 -28.53 -28.34
C ARG A 284 1.32 -28.76 -29.57
N TRP A 285 0.73 -29.13 -30.70
CA TRP A 285 1.42 -29.39 -31.95
C TRP A 285 1.15 -28.31 -33.03
N CYS A 286 0.82 -27.10 -32.63
CA CYS A 286 0.65 -26.01 -33.55
C CYS A 286 1.97 -25.66 -34.28
N GLY A 287 1.87 -25.07 -35.47
CA GLY A 287 3.04 -24.69 -36.27
C GLY A 287 3.81 -23.47 -35.77
N ARG A 288 3.43 -22.89 -34.60
CA ARG A 288 4.08 -21.70 -34.02
C ARG A 288 5.41 -22.12 -33.37
N VAL A 289 6.52 -21.54 -33.83
CA VAL A 289 7.85 -21.86 -33.33
C VAL A 289 8.10 -21.23 -31.96
N GLN A 290 7.64 -19.98 -31.74
CA GLN A 290 7.82 -19.24 -30.47
C GLN A 290 6.63 -18.33 -30.19
N ASP A 291 6.28 -18.20 -28.89
CA ASP A 291 5.39 -17.19 -28.40
C ASP A 291 6.11 -15.84 -28.21
N ALA A 292 5.34 -14.77 -28.09
CA ALA A 292 5.88 -13.44 -27.84
C ALA A 292 6.54 -13.32 -26.44
N TYR A 293 7.46 -12.38 -26.31
CA TYR A 293 8.19 -12.16 -25.05
C TYR A 293 7.27 -11.85 -23.87
N SER A 294 6.21 -11.04 -24.09
CA SER A 294 5.25 -10.68 -23.03
C SER A 294 4.52 -11.88 -22.42
N LEU A 295 4.52 -13.02 -23.10
CA LEU A 295 4.00 -14.30 -22.61
C LEU A 295 5.14 -15.16 -22.06
N ARG A 296 6.07 -15.61 -22.93
CA ARG A 296 7.10 -16.60 -22.56
C ARG A 296 8.19 -16.09 -21.63
N CYS A 297 8.46 -14.77 -21.55
CA CYS A 297 9.44 -14.16 -20.67
C CYS A 297 8.82 -13.61 -19.37
N SER A 298 7.54 -13.91 -19.07
CA SER A 298 6.92 -13.53 -17.80
C SER A 298 7.74 -13.96 -16.58
N PRO A 299 8.34 -15.17 -16.49
CA PRO A 299 9.15 -15.53 -15.33
C PRO A 299 10.34 -14.60 -15.11
N GLN A 300 11.03 -14.18 -16.17
CA GLN A 300 12.20 -13.30 -16.07
C GLN A 300 11.80 -11.90 -15.58
N VAL A 301 10.73 -11.32 -16.15
CA VAL A 301 10.26 -9.98 -15.81
C VAL A 301 9.64 -9.96 -14.40
N HIS A 302 8.67 -10.84 -14.13
CA HIS A 302 8.02 -10.91 -12.82
C HIS A 302 9.03 -11.30 -11.73
N GLY A 303 9.99 -12.19 -12.07
CA GLY A 303 11.05 -12.60 -11.15
C GLY A 303 11.97 -11.46 -10.76
N ALA A 304 12.41 -10.65 -11.73
CA ALA A 304 13.20 -9.45 -11.44
C ALA A 304 12.43 -8.45 -10.56
N CYS A 305 11.13 -8.30 -10.81
CA CYS A 305 10.27 -7.47 -9.94
C CYS A 305 10.15 -8.04 -8.52
N ARG A 306 10.01 -9.37 -8.35
CA ARG A 306 9.99 -10.03 -7.04
C ARG A 306 11.28 -9.76 -6.25
N ASP A 307 12.43 -9.93 -6.88
CA ASP A 307 13.73 -9.71 -6.26
C ASP A 307 13.92 -8.22 -5.86
N ALA A 308 13.47 -7.29 -6.71
CA ALA A 308 13.49 -5.85 -6.42
C ALA A 308 12.52 -5.46 -5.29
N ILE A 309 11.32 -6.06 -5.23
CA ILE A 309 10.35 -5.85 -4.14
C ILE A 309 10.92 -6.37 -2.82
N ALA A 310 11.64 -7.51 -2.81
CA ALA A 310 12.31 -8.01 -1.63
C ALA A 310 13.36 -7.02 -1.09
N TYR A 311 14.08 -6.31 -1.97
CA TYR A 311 14.99 -5.22 -1.60
C TYR A 311 14.25 -4.02 -0.97
N GLY A 312 12.99 -3.77 -1.33
CA GLY A 312 12.15 -2.70 -0.79
C GLY A 312 11.95 -2.71 0.74
N ARG A 313 12.35 -3.79 1.42
CA ARG A 313 12.37 -3.91 2.89
C ARG A 313 13.54 -3.19 3.57
N SER A 314 14.42 -2.51 2.80
CA SER A 314 15.59 -1.81 3.32
C SER A 314 15.38 -0.29 3.51
N VAL A 315 16.39 0.57 3.35
CA VAL A 315 16.36 2.02 3.64
C VAL A 315 15.34 2.78 2.76
N VAL A 316 14.53 3.64 3.37
CA VAL A 316 13.23 4.11 2.89
C VAL A 316 13.22 4.78 1.50
N ALA A 317 14.01 5.82 1.23
CA ALA A 317 13.86 6.63 0.00
C ALA A 317 14.24 5.86 -1.29
N ILE A 318 15.46 5.31 -1.33
CA ILE A 318 15.97 4.54 -2.49
C ILE A 318 15.14 3.26 -2.69
N ALA A 319 14.75 2.61 -1.59
CA ALA A 319 13.94 1.41 -1.63
C ALA A 319 12.54 1.67 -2.22
N LEU A 320 11.92 2.80 -1.87
CA LEU A 320 10.63 3.21 -2.43
C LEU A 320 10.71 3.55 -3.93
N ASP A 321 11.80 4.21 -4.36
CA ASP A 321 12.04 4.42 -5.79
C ASP A 321 12.25 3.11 -6.54
N THR A 322 13.00 2.17 -5.98
CA THR A 322 13.21 0.83 -6.55
C THR A 322 11.89 0.04 -6.62
N LEU A 323 11.09 0.12 -5.56
CA LEU A 323 9.79 -0.55 -5.47
C LEU A 323 8.81 -0.04 -6.54
N LYS A 324 8.69 1.27 -6.72
CA LYS A 324 7.77 1.82 -7.74
C LYS A 324 8.20 1.45 -9.16
N ILE A 325 9.53 1.38 -9.44
CA ILE A 325 10.05 0.95 -10.74
C ILE A 325 9.68 -0.51 -11.01
N ALA A 326 9.88 -1.39 -10.02
CA ALA A 326 9.51 -2.79 -10.13
C ALA A 326 8.01 -3.00 -10.37
N LEU A 327 7.17 -2.25 -9.66
CA LEU A 327 5.72 -2.27 -9.86
C LEU A 327 5.30 -1.77 -11.24
N ALA A 328 5.92 -0.70 -11.73
CA ALA A 328 5.63 -0.16 -13.06
C ALA A 328 5.97 -1.15 -14.19
N GLU A 329 7.01 -1.98 -14.02
CA GLU A 329 7.38 -3.02 -15.00
C GLU A 329 6.34 -4.14 -15.05
N LEU A 330 5.74 -4.52 -13.91
CA LEU A 330 4.60 -5.46 -13.89
C LEU A 330 3.42 -4.93 -14.72
N ALA A 331 3.11 -3.64 -14.61
CA ALA A 331 2.07 -3.02 -15.43
C ALA A 331 2.48 -2.94 -16.90
N GLY A 332 3.74 -2.65 -17.19
CA GLY A 332 4.27 -2.57 -18.56
C GLY A 332 4.11 -3.87 -19.33
N ILE A 333 4.53 -5.00 -18.76
CA ILE A 333 4.36 -6.31 -19.40
C ILE A 333 2.89 -6.76 -19.46
N SER A 334 2.09 -6.42 -18.46
CA SER A 334 0.65 -6.67 -18.43
C SER A 334 -0.06 -5.98 -19.60
N GLU A 335 0.21 -4.70 -19.80
CA GLU A 335 -0.37 -3.92 -20.92
C GLU A 335 0.02 -4.54 -22.27
N ARG A 336 1.23 -5.04 -22.43
CA ARG A 336 1.63 -5.75 -23.69
C ARG A 336 0.83 -7.03 -23.91
N ARG A 337 0.40 -7.72 -22.87
CA ARG A 337 -0.48 -8.89 -22.98
C ARG A 337 -1.93 -8.48 -23.29
N ILE A 338 -2.40 -7.39 -22.73
CA ILE A 338 -3.72 -6.81 -23.09
C ILE A 338 -3.75 -6.49 -24.58
N GLU A 339 -2.73 -5.77 -25.10
CA GLU A 339 -2.65 -5.44 -26.52
C GLU A 339 -2.73 -6.69 -27.39
N ARG A 340 -2.01 -7.76 -27.00
CA ARG A 340 -2.04 -9.00 -27.77
C ARG A 340 -3.44 -9.63 -27.84
N MET A 341 -4.19 -9.61 -26.76
CA MET A 341 -5.54 -10.18 -26.75
C MET A 341 -6.52 -9.38 -27.60
N VAL A 342 -6.42 -8.05 -27.60
CA VAL A 342 -7.35 -7.18 -28.32
C VAL A 342 -6.96 -6.91 -29.78
N ASN A 343 -5.72 -7.16 -30.16
CA ASN A 343 -5.21 -6.92 -31.50
C ASN A 343 -5.40 -8.14 -32.42
N PRO A 344 -6.25 -8.05 -33.47
CA PRO A 344 -6.59 -9.20 -34.30
C PRO A 344 -5.40 -9.82 -35.05
N THR A 345 -4.30 -9.09 -35.23
CA THR A 345 -3.10 -9.62 -35.89
C THR A 345 -2.21 -10.43 -34.94
N MET A 346 -2.48 -10.39 -33.63
CA MET A 346 -1.66 -10.99 -32.59
C MET A 346 -2.43 -11.89 -31.61
N SER A 347 -3.77 -11.89 -31.69
CA SER A 347 -4.66 -12.55 -30.72
C SER A 347 -4.94 -14.02 -31.02
N GLU A 348 -4.32 -14.56 -32.06
CA GLU A 348 -4.44 -15.99 -32.42
C GLU A 348 -5.90 -16.45 -32.69
N GLY A 349 -6.67 -15.58 -33.31
CA GLY A 349 -8.04 -15.88 -33.74
C GLY A 349 -9.13 -15.44 -32.75
N LEU A 350 -8.78 -14.74 -31.68
CA LEU A 350 -9.80 -14.01 -30.90
C LEU A 350 -10.40 -12.88 -31.75
N PRO A 351 -11.68 -12.53 -31.54
CA PRO A 351 -12.30 -11.42 -32.24
C PRO A 351 -11.56 -10.10 -32.00
N PRO A 352 -11.51 -9.19 -32.99
CA PRO A 352 -10.93 -7.86 -32.77
C PRO A 352 -11.52 -7.18 -31.54
N PHE A 353 -10.65 -6.68 -30.66
CA PHE A 353 -11.02 -6.05 -29.39
C PHE A 353 -11.91 -6.91 -28.46
N LEU A 354 -11.91 -8.23 -28.66
CA LEU A 354 -12.74 -9.18 -27.91
C LEU A 354 -14.24 -8.83 -28.01
N ALA A 355 -14.65 -8.20 -29.10
CA ALA A 355 -16.03 -7.75 -29.34
C ALA A 355 -16.81 -8.80 -30.12
N GLU A 356 -18.04 -9.09 -29.68
CA GLU A 356 -19.04 -9.72 -30.52
C GLU A 356 -19.58 -8.67 -31.55
N GLN A 357 -19.88 -9.06 -32.76
CA GLN A 357 -20.37 -8.18 -33.80
C GLN A 357 -19.51 -6.91 -33.98
N GLY A 358 -18.18 -7.09 -34.16
CA GLY A 358 -17.23 -5.99 -34.32
C GLY A 358 -17.67 -4.98 -35.39
N GLY A 359 -17.55 -3.70 -35.07
CA GLY A 359 -18.08 -2.60 -35.90
C GLY A 359 -19.39 -2.04 -35.33
N LEU A 360 -20.30 -2.88 -34.83
CA LEU A 360 -21.43 -2.43 -34.00
C LEU A 360 -20.92 -2.21 -32.55
N ASN A 361 -20.14 -3.15 -32.02
CA ASN A 361 -19.49 -3.09 -30.71
C ASN A 361 -18.00 -2.79 -30.83
N SER A 362 -17.48 -2.04 -29.88
CA SER A 362 -16.05 -1.69 -29.71
C SER A 362 -15.32 -2.58 -28.72
N GLY A 363 -16.05 -3.28 -27.84
CA GLY A 363 -15.51 -4.20 -26.87
C GLY A 363 -14.44 -3.61 -25.94
N PHE A 364 -13.31 -4.28 -25.85
CA PHE A 364 -12.18 -3.87 -25.00
C PHE A 364 -11.19 -2.89 -25.66
N MET A 365 -11.56 -2.23 -26.75
CA MET A 365 -10.71 -1.23 -27.38
C MET A 365 -10.28 -0.14 -26.39
N ILE A 366 -11.23 0.52 -25.72
CA ILE A 366 -10.94 1.63 -24.81
C ILE A 366 -10.40 1.18 -23.45
N PRO A 367 -10.78 0.06 -22.83
CA PRO A 367 -10.07 -0.49 -21.68
C PRO A 367 -8.56 -0.67 -21.90
N HIS A 368 -8.11 -1.07 -23.10
CA HIS A 368 -6.69 -1.08 -23.44
C HIS A 368 -6.07 0.32 -23.41
N TYR A 369 -6.75 1.36 -23.95
CA TYR A 369 -6.26 2.75 -23.82
C TYR A 369 -6.13 3.19 -22.37
N VAL A 370 -7.05 2.78 -21.49
CA VAL A 370 -6.97 3.06 -20.05
C VAL A 370 -5.70 2.44 -19.46
N ALA A 371 -5.44 1.15 -19.75
CA ALA A 371 -4.22 0.48 -19.28
C ALA A 371 -2.95 1.18 -19.81
N ALA A 372 -2.92 1.52 -21.12
CA ALA A 372 -1.79 2.22 -21.72
C ALA A 372 -1.55 3.61 -21.10
N SER A 373 -2.62 4.36 -20.79
CA SER A 373 -2.49 5.67 -20.13
C SER A 373 -1.92 5.58 -18.74
N LEU A 374 -2.33 4.58 -17.94
CA LEU A 374 -1.80 4.33 -16.59
C LEU A 374 -0.32 3.90 -16.63
N VAL A 375 0.07 3.10 -17.61
CA VAL A 375 1.48 2.74 -17.84
C VAL A 375 2.32 3.96 -18.22
N ALA A 376 1.77 4.85 -19.07
CA ALA A 376 2.44 6.10 -19.43
C ALA A 376 2.60 7.04 -18.22
N GLU A 377 1.60 7.13 -17.33
CA GLU A 377 1.69 7.89 -16.08
C GLU A 377 2.76 7.28 -15.14
N ASN A 378 2.78 5.95 -14.99
CA ASN A 378 3.79 5.26 -14.20
C ASN A 378 5.21 5.59 -14.64
N LYS A 379 5.47 5.74 -15.94
CA LYS A 379 6.77 6.16 -16.47
C LYS A 379 7.23 7.49 -15.87
N VAL A 380 6.33 8.47 -15.74
CA VAL A 380 6.63 9.78 -15.15
C VAL A 380 6.84 9.65 -13.65
N LEU A 381 5.96 8.93 -12.94
CA LEU A 381 6.04 8.71 -11.49
C LEU A 381 7.29 7.92 -11.08
N CYS A 382 7.83 7.09 -11.96
CA CYS A 382 9.03 6.28 -11.72
C CYS A 382 10.33 7.07 -11.83
N HIS A 383 10.31 8.36 -12.23
CA HIS A 383 11.52 9.18 -12.11
C HIS A 383 11.98 9.20 -10.64
N PRO A 384 13.23 8.79 -10.32
CA PRO A 384 13.66 8.66 -8.93
C PRO A 384 13.63 10.00 -8.20
N ALA A 385 12.93 10.07 -7.07
CA ALA A 385 12.92 11.25 -6.22
C ALA A 385 14.19 11.33 -5.35
N SER A 386 14.75 10.19 -4.97
CA SER A 386 15.93 10.08 -4.10
C SER A 386 17.26 10.55 -4.75
N VAL A 387 17.26 10.90 -6.03
CA VAL A 387 18.44 11.45 -6.72
C VAL A 387 18.52 12.97 -6.66
N ASP A 388 17.52 13.63 -6.07
CA ASP A 388 17.43 15.08 -5.89
C ASP A 388 17.64 15.49 -4.42
N SER A 389 18.02 16.74 -4.21
CA SER A 389 18.16 17.34 -2.89
C SER A 389 18.01 18.86 -2.96
N ILE A 390 17.18 19.41 -2.07
CA ILE A 390 16.89 20.85 -1.99
C ILE A 390 17.22 21.35 -0.57
N PRO A 391 18.19 22.27 -0.37
CA PRO A 391 18.51 22.78 0.95
C PRO A 391 17.33 23.52 1.59
N THR A 392 17.10 23.25 2.88
CA THR A 392 16.05 23.88 3.69
C THR A 392 16.57 24.35 5.04
N SER A 393 15.71 24.91 5.90
CA SER A 393 16.06 25.39 7.25
C SER A 393 17.27 26.34 7.30
N ALA A 394 17.32 27.29 6.36
CA ALA A 394 18.43 28.25 6.22
C ALA A 394 19.82 27.58 6.06
N GLY A 395 19.86 26.44 5.34
CA GLY A 395 21.08 25.67 5.07
C GLY A 395 21.46 24.67 6.17
N GLN A 396 20.67 24.52 7.22
CA GLN A 396 20.91 23.48 8.24
C GLN A 396 20.61 22.07 7.68
N GLU A 397 19.60 21.96 6.82
CA GLU A 397 19.24 20.73 6.10
C GLU A 397 19.71 20.88 4.65
N ASP A 398 21.03 20.77 4.44
CA ASP A 398 21.69 20.98 3.16
C ASP A 398 21.63 19.74 2.23
N HIS A 399 21.26 18.58 2.78
CA HIS A 399 21.02 17.35 2.05
C HIS A 399 19.77 16.63 2.60
N VAL A 400 18.80 16.36 1.72
CA VAL A 400 17.52 15.73 2.06
C VAL A 400 17.24 14.53 1.16
N SER A 401 16.52 13.52 1.68
CA SER A 401 16.33 12.23 1.01
C SER A 401 15.25 12.21 -0.06
N MET A 402 14.33 13.17 -0.08
CA MET A 402 13.09 13.18 -0.89
C MET A 402 12.20 11.94 -0.69
N GLY A 403 12.33 11.25 0.44
CA GLY A 403 11.63 10.00 0.72
C GLY A 403 10.11 10.12 0.75
N ALA A 404 9.57 11.25 1.18
CA ALA A 404 8.13 11.50 1.15
C ALA A 404 7.58 11.55 -0.28
N THR A 405 8.29 12.18 -1.22
CA THR A 405 7.94 12.19 -2.64
C THR A 405 7.99 10.78 -3.23
N ALA A 406 9.07 10.02 -2.93
CA ALA A 406 9.20 8.63 -3.37
C ALA A 406 8.04 7.76 -2.86
N ALA A 407 7.62 7.93 -1.59
CA ALA A 407 6.50 7.22 -0.99
C ALA A 407 5.17 7.52 -1.68
N VAL A 408 4.84 8.80 -1.89
CA VAL A 408 3.59 9.19 -2.56
C VAL A 408 3.54 8.68 -4.00
N HIS A 409 4.65 8.74 -4.74
CA HIS A 409 4.71 8.18 -6.10
C HIS A 409 4.57 6.65 -6.08
N ALA A 410 5.18 5.95 -5.13
CA ALA A 410 5.02 4.49 -5.00
C ALA A 410 3.56 4.10 -4.74
N TRP A 411 2.84 4.88 -3.92
CA TRP A 411 1.40 4.69 -3.69
C TRP A 411 0.57 4.83 -4.96
N GLN A 412 0.83 5.87 -5.75
CA GLN A 412 0.12 6.12 -7.01
C GLN A 412 0.42 5.04 -8.05
N VAL A 413 1.69 4.65 -8.21
CA VAL A 413 2.09 3.55 -9.11
C VAL A 413 1.41 2.24 -8.70
N CYS A 414 1.38 1.91 -7.41
CA CYS A 414 0.71 0.71 -6.91
C CYS A 414 -0.77 0.67 -7.32
N ALA A 415 -1.49 1.77 -7.12
CA ALA A 415 -2.90 1.88 -7.50
C ALA A 415 -3.12 1.79 -9.02
N ASN A 416 -2.20 2.30 -9.83
CA ASN A 416 -2.25 2.15 -11.28
C ASN A 416 -2.02 0.70 -11.71
N VAL A 417 -1.08 0.00 -11.08
CA VAL A 417 -0.79 -1.43 -11.36
C VAL A 417 -2.00 -2.31 -11.05
N GLU A 418 -2.69 -2.05 -9.93
CA GLU A 418 -3.93 -2.74 -9.57
C GLU A 418 -4.97 -2.65 -10.71
N ARG A 419 -5.15 -1.47 -11.31
CA ARG A 419 -6.09 -1.24 -12.41
C ARG A 419 -5.65 -1.86 -13.73
N VAL A 420 -4.37 -1.78 -14.06
CA VAL A 420 -3.83 -2.41 -15.29
C VAL A 420 -4.02 -3.92 -15.24
N LEU A 421 -3.71 -4.56 -14.10
CA LEU A 421 -3.95 -5.99 -13.91
C LEU A 421 -5.44 -6.32 -13.95
N ALA A 422 -6.32 -5.47 -13.42
CA ALA A 422 -7.77 -5.66 -13.52
C ALA A 422 -8.24 -5.67 -14.98
N VAL A 423 -7.72 -4.77 -15.82
CA VAL A 423 -8.03 -4.75 -17.26
C VAL A 423 -7.53 -6.03 -17.93
N GLU A 424 -6.32 -6.51 -17.60
CA GLU A 424 -5.79 -7.78 -18.13
C GLU A 424 -6.70 -8.96 -17.76
N LEU A 425 -7.11 -9.04 -16.49
CA LEU A 425 -8.01 -10.09 -16.01
C LEU A 425 -9.37 -10.08 -16.70
N LEU A 426 -9.94 -8.91 -16.96
CA LEU A 426 -11.19 -8.76 -17.69
C LEU A 426 -11.04 -9.17 -19.17
N CYS A 427 -9.96 -8.74 -19.84
CA CYS A 427 -9.64 -9.16 -21.20
C CYS A 427 -9.42 -10.67 -21.30
N GLY A 428 -8.65 -11.25 -20.37
CA GLY A 428 -8.39 -12.67 -20.32
C GLY A 428 -9.66 -13.49 -20.09
N ALA A 429 -10.55 -13.05 -19.21
CA ALA A 429 -11.85 -13.71 -19.00
C ALA A 429 -12.69 -13.67 -20.27
N GLN A 430 -12.77 -12.53 -20.96
CA GLN A 430 -13.46 -12.41 -22.23
C GLN A 430 -12.84 -13.30 -23.32
N GLY A 431 -11.52 -13.36 -23.39
CA GLY A 431 -10.81 -14.24 -24.32
C GLY A 431 -11.10 -15.72 -24.09
N LEU A 432 -11.17 -16.15 -22.83
CA LEU A 432 -11.50 -17.54 -22.49
C LEU A 432 -12.92 -17.93 -22.89
N ASP A 433 -13.88 -17.03 -22.78
CA ASP A 433 -15.27 -17.31 -23.21
C ASP A 433 -15.35 -17.68 -24.70
N PHE A 434 -14.53 -17.06 -25.54
CA PHE A 434 -14.48 -17.39 -26.99
C PHE A 434 -13.81 -18.73 -27.27
N LEU A 435 -13.16 -19.33 -26.30
CA LEU A 435 -12.53 -20.64 -26.43
C LEU A 435 -13.43 -21.82 -25.98
N ALA A 436 -14.63 -21.52 -25.49
CA ALA A 436 -15.58 -22.56 -25.12
C ALA A 436 -15.84 -23.50 -26.30
N PRO A 437 -15.97 -24.83 -26.12
CA PRO A 437 -16.15 -25.55 -24.84
C PRO A 437 -14.85 -25.98 -24.15
N LEU A 438 -13.68 -25.58 -24.61
CA LEU A 438 -12.40 -25.95 -24.01
C LEU A 438 -12.28 -25.33 -22.60
N ARG A 439 -11.76 -26.11 -21.68
CA ARG A 439 -11.63 -25.69 -20.28
C ARG A 439 -10.18 -25.28 -19.97
N PRO A 440 -9.99 -24.11 -19.28
CA PRO A 440 -8.68 -23.72 -18.79
C PRO A 440 -8.23 -24.64 -17.64
N GLY A 441 -6.98 -24.47 -17.18
CA GLY A 441 -6.48 -25.13 -15.97
C GLY A 441 -7.33 -24.80 -14.73
N PRO A 442 -7.35 -25.68 -13.71
CA PRO A 442 -8.26 -25.52 -12.55
C PRO A 442 -8.16 -24.17 -11.85
N GLY A 443 -6.96 -23.64 -11.65
CA GLY A 443 -6.76 -22.32 -11.02
C GLY A 443 -7.28 -21.17 -11.89
N ILE A 444 -7.08 -21.25 -13.21
CA ILE A 444 -7.59 -20.26 -14.15
C ILE A 444 -9.11 -20.38 -14.31
N ALA A 445 -9.69 -21.58 -14.20
CA ALA A 445 -11.15 -21.76 -14.15
C ALA A 445 -11.77 -21.09 -12.92
N ALA A 446 -11.14 -21.22 -11.75
CA ALA A 446 -11.57 -20.54 -10.52
C ALA A 446 -11.47 -19.03 -10.64
N LEU A 447 -10.36 -18.51 -11.18
CA LEU A 447 -10.19 -17.08 -11.49
C LEU A 447 -11.28 -16.58 -12.44
N HIS A 448 -11.51 -17.29 -13.55
CA HIS A 448 -12.52 -16.94 -14.55
C HIS A 448 -13.91 -16.84 -13.91
N ALA A 449 -14.30 -17.82 -13.10
CA ALA A 449 -15.56 -17.81 -12.37
C ALA A 449 -15.66 -16.60 -11.41
N ALA A 450 -14.59 -16.29 -10.67
CA ALA A 450 -14.55 -15.14 -9.77
C ALA A 450 -14.69 -13.82 -10.52
N VAL A 451 -13.96 -13.63 -11.63
CA VAL A 451 -14.07 -12.42 -12.47
C VAL A 451 -15.47 -12.32 -13.08
N ARG A 452 -16.05 -13.41 -13.57
CA ARG A 452 -17.40 -13.43 -14.18
C ARG A 452 -18.52 -13.16 -13.17
N ALA A 453 -18.33 -13.49 -11.90
CA ALA A 453 -19.26 -13.11 -10.83
C ALA A 453 -19.36 -11.57 -10.63
N MET A 454 -18.30 -10.83 -10.96
CA MET A 454 -18.24 -9.37 -10.84
C MET A 454 -18.55 -8.65 -12.17
N SER A 455 -18.10 -9.22 -13.27
CA SER A 455 -18.20 -8.64 -14.61
C SER A 455 -18.70 -9.72 -15.57
N PRO A 456 -20.00 -9.71 -15.93
CA PRO A 456 -20.55 -10.66 -16.89
C PRO A 456 -19.91 -10.47 -18.27
N HIS A 457 -20.05 -11.49 -19.12
CA HIS A 457 -19.60 -11.45 -20.52
C HIS A 457 -20.08 -10.18 -21.24
N LEU A 458 -19.21 -9.57 -22.02
CA LEU A 458 -19.50 -8.38 -22.80
C LEU A 458 -20.03 -8.79 -24.19
N GLY A 459 -21.33 -8.99 -24.32
CA GLY A 459 -22.00 -9.20 -25.61
C GLY A 459 -22.20 -7.87 -26.33
N ASP A 460 -23.01 -7.00 -25.75
CA ASP A 460 -23.18 -5.60 -26.21
C ASP A 460 -22.32 -4.63 -25.38
N ASP A 461 -21.87 -3.54 -26.02
CA ASP A 461 -21.07 -2.53 -25.32
C ASP A 461 -21.81 -1.92 -24.13
N ARG A 462 -21.12 -1.81 -22.99
CA ARG A 462 -21.56 -1.14 -21.76
C ARG A 462 -20.40 -0.43 -21.09
N SER A 463 -20.67 0.44 -20.11
CA SER A 463 -19.61 1.07 -19.33
C SER A 463 -18.89 0.02 -18.50
N LEU A 464 -17.56 -0.08 -18.64
CA LEU A 464 -16.69 -1.01 -17.90
C LEU A 464 -15.95 -0.34 -16.73
N SER A 465 -16.17 0.96 -16.49
CA SER A 465 -15.44 1.68 -15.41
C SER A 465 -15.68 1.05 -14.03
N ALA A 466 -16.94 0.73 -13.70
CA ALA A 466 -17.28 0.09 -12.43
C ALA A 466 -16.70 -1.32 -12.33
N ASP A 467 -16.68 -2.07 -13.44
CA ASP A 467 -16.09 -3.42 -13.49
C ASP A 467 -14.59 -3.37 -13.20
N ILE A 468 -13.88 -2.44 -13.84
CA ILE A 468 -12.43 -2.25 -13.65
C ILE A 468 -12.13 -1.92 -12.19
N GLU A 469 -12.85 -0.97 -11.57
CA GLU A 469 -12.61 -0.60 -10.17
C GLU A 469 -12.99 -1.74 -9.20
N THR A 470 -14.05 -2.50 -9.49
CA THR A 470 -14.44 -3.67 -8.67
C THR A 470 -13.35 -4.75 -8.70
N VAL A 471 -12.88 -5.11 -9.89
CA VAL A 471 -11.82 -6.11 -10.03
C VAL A 471 -10.50 -5.60 -9.44
N ALA A 472 -10.16 -4.32 -9.62
CA ALA A 472 -8.98 -3.70 -8.99
C ALA A 472 -9.05 -3.75 -7.45
N GLY A 473 -10.23 -3.57 -6.87
CA GLY A 473 -10.46 -3.78 -5.44
C GLY A 473 -10.11 -5.20 -5.00
N GLN A 474 -10.61 -6.21 -5.71
CA GLN A 474 -10.33 -7.62 -5.40
C GLN A 474 -8.85 -8.01 -5.65
N VAL A 475 -8.17 -7.35 -6.59
CA VAL A 475 -6.72 -7.46 -6.78
C VAL A 475 -5.98 -6.91 -5.53
N ARG A 476 -6.38 -5.73 -5.06
CA ARG A 476 -5.81 -5.08 -3.87
C ARG A 476 -5.97 -5.93 -2.62
N ASP A 477 -7.16 -6.44 -2.40
CA ASP A 477 -7.53 -7.18 -1.18
C ASP A 477 -7.00 -8.62 -1.20
N GLY A 478 -6.51 -9.11 -2.37
CA GLY A 478 -5.98 -10.46 -2.52
C GLY A 478 -7.04 -11.55 -2.68
N ALA A 479 -8.31 -11.19 -2.79
CA ALA A 479 -9.42 -12.15 -2.88
C ALA A 479 -9.32 -13.04 -4.14
N LEU A 480 -8.83 -12.50 -5.26
CA LEU A 480 -8.62 -13.29 -6.47
C LEU A 480 -7.45 -14.30 -6.32
N VAL A 481 -6.39 -13.94 -5.57
CA VAL A 481 -5.33 -14.90 -5.22
C VAL A 481 -5.92 -16.04 -4.39
N ALA A 482 -6.68 -15.72 -3.36
CA ALA A 482 -7.30 -16.72 -2.49
C ALA A 482 -8.27 -17.64 -3.26
N ALA A 483 -9.02 -17.12 -4.22
CA ALA A 483 -9.93 -17.93 -5.07
C ALA A 483 -9.14 -18.94 -5.93
N VAL A 484 -7.99 -18.54 -6.47
CA VAL A 484 -7.11 -19.42 -7.25
C VAL A 484 -6.44 -20.46 -6.35
N GLU A 485 -5.92 -20.06 -5.19
CA GLU A 485 -5.25 -20.94 -4.24
C GLU A 485 -6.21 -21.97 -3.60
N ALA A 486 -7.50 -21.67 -3.52
CA ALA A 486 -8.52 -22.64 -3.09
C ALA A 486 -8.69 -23.80 -4.10
N ALA A 487 -8.33 -23.62 -5.38
CA ALA A 487 -8.40 -24.63 -6.41
C ALA A 487 -7.04 -25.32 -6.68
N LEU A 488 -5.94 -24.75 -6.14
CA LEU A 488 -4.57 -25.22 -6.33
C LEU A 488 -3.82 -25.21 -4.98
N SER A 489 -2.56 -25.65 -5.01
CA SER A 489 -1.65 -25.37 -3.88
C SER A 489 -1.33 -23.87 -3.79
N PRO A 490 -0.95 -23.35 -2.60
CA PRO A 490 -0.56 -21.97 -2.45
C PRO A 490 0.52 -21.52 -3.43
N LEU A 491 0.35 -20.33 -4.01
CA LEU A 491 1.30 -19.72 -4.93
C LEU A 491 2.49 -19.13 -4.14
N GLN A 492 3.69 -19.21 -4.76
CA GLN A 492 4.92 -18.65 -4.20
C GLN A 492 4.98 -17.13 -4.27
#